data_ba840924c8319d690e12f96d6e7cbf36
#
_entry.id   ba840924c8319d690e12f96d6e7cbf36
#
_cell.length_a   1.000
_cell.length_b   1.000
_cell.length_c   1.000
_cell.angle_alpha   90.00
_cell.angle_beta   90.00
_cell.angle_gamma   90.00
#
_symmetry.space_group_name_H-M   'P 1'
#
loop_
_entity.id
_entity.type
_entity.pdbx_description
1 polymer ?
#
loop_
_entity_poly.entity_id
_entity_poly.type
_entity_poly.pdbx_seq_one_letter_code
_entity_poly.pdbx_strand_id
1 'polypeptide(L)'
;MLKKLFLTTNVFYILAVVVFSFGVNFYYSHIGVNPMDNFVLYNGGYRILNGYVPFKDYWLITGPLLDYLNAFFFTILGISWKSYIFHSSLFNSLIAISTYFIFLEFKLNKLISFLYASSFSLLMYPVVGTPFVDHHSTIFVILSF
;
A
#
# COMPACT_ATOMS: atom_id res chain seq x y z
N MET A 1 -19.94 28.99 -5.39
CA MET A 1 -20.51 27.80 -6.06
C MET A 1 -19.43 26.97 -6.76
N LEU A 2 -18.61 27.54 -7.63
CA LEU A 2 -17.52 26.84 -8.35
C LEU A 2 -16.50 26.15 -7.45
N LYS A 3 -16.05 26.77 -6.33
CA LYS A 3 -15.10 26.17 -5.38
C LYS A 3 -15.67 24.92 -4.71
N LYS A 4 -16.97 24.91 -4.41
CA LYS A 4 -17.67 23.74 -3.83
C LYS A 4 -17.78 22.60 -4.84
N LEU A 5 -18.08 22.92 -6.11
CA LEU A 5 -18.13 21.93 -7.20
C LEU A 5 -16.75 21.33 -7.49
N PHE A 6 -15.70 22.17 -7.47
CA PHE A 6 -14.32 21.71 -7.64
C PHE A 6 -13.88 20.75 -6.52
N LEU A 7 -14.21 21.07 -5.27
CA LEU A 7 -13.93 20.21 -4.12
C LEU A 7 -14.69 18.88 -4.20
N THR A 8 -16.00 18.90 -4.50
CA THR A 8 -16.81 17.68 -4.61
C THR A 8 -16.33 16.76 -5.72
N THR A 9 -15.93 17.30 -6.87
CA THR A 9 -15.40 16.50 -7.98
C THR A 9 -14.07 15.86 -7.64
N ASN A 10 -13.18 16.56 -6.91
CA ASN A 10 -11.93 15.96 -6.45
C ASN A 10 -12.17 14.84 -5.45
N VAL A 11 -13.08 15.04 -4.50
CA VAL A 11 -13.45 14.01 -3.52
C VAL A 11 -13.96 12.75 -4.21
N PHE A 12 -14.79 12.88 -5.24
CA PHE A 12 -15.26 11.75 -6.02
C PHE A 12 -14.13 10.94 -6.64
N TYR A 13 -13.19 11.60 -7.34
CA TYR A 13 -12.05 10.89 -7.96
C TYR A 13 -11.12 10.27 -6.92
N ILE A 14 -10.87 10.95 -5.79
CA ILE A 14 -10.05 10.41 -4.71
C ILE A 14 -10.71 9.14 -4.14
N LEU A 15 -12.00 9.19 -3.82
CA LEU A 15 -12.72 8.01 -3.33
C LEU A 15 -12.72 6.87 -4.36
N ALA A 16 -12.92 7.18 -5.63
CA ALA A 16 -12.88 6.19 -6.70
C ALA A 16 -11.49 5.53 -6.82
N VAL A 17 -10.41 6.31 -6.76
CA VAL A 17 -9.03 5.79 -6.75
C VAL A 17 -8.79 4.90 -5.55
N VAL A 18 -9.20 5.34 -4.34
CA VAL A 18 -9.03 4.56 -3.11
C VAL A 18 -9.77 3.24 -3.18
N VAL A 19 -11.07 3.27 -3.49
CA VAL A 19 -11.89 2.05 -3.56
C VAL A 19 -11.37 1.09 -4.61
N PHE A 20 -10.99 1.61 -5.79
CA PHE A 20 -10.44 0.81 -6.87
C PHE A 20 -9.11 0.16 -6.47
N SER A 21 -8.11 0.95 -6.06
CA SER A 21 -6.76 0.47 -5.76
C SER A 21 -6.73 -0.46 -4.55
N PHE A 22 -7.51 -0.15 -3.51
CA PHE A 22 -7.68 -1.03 -2.36
C PHE A 22 -8.36 -2.34 -2.76
N GLY A 23 -9.50 -2.24 -3.42
CA GLY A 23 -10.32 -3.40 -3.77
C GLY A 23 -9.61 -4.37 -4.70
N VAL A 24 -8.89 -3.86 -5.71
CA VAL A 24 -8.14 -4.70 -6.64
C VAL A 24 -7.02 -5.46 -5.89
N ASN A 25 -6.19 -4.76 -5.10
CA ASN A 25 -5.14 -5.46 -4.36
C ASN A 25 -5.72 -6.45 -3.36
N PHE A 26 -6.74 -6.05 -2.60
CA PHE A 26 -7.37 -6.90 -1.60
C PHE A 26 -7.98 -8.17 -2.23
N TYR A 27 -8.59 -8.05 -3.41
CA TYR A 27 -9.14 -9.19 -4.14
C TYR A 27 -8.05 -10.13 -4.66
N TYR A 28 -7.05 -9.60 -5.37
CA TYR A 28 -5.99 -10.43 -5.97
C TYR A 28 -5.11 -11.10 -4.92
N SER A 29 -4.86 -10.46 -3.80
CA SER A 29 -4.08 -11.03 -2.69
C SER A 29 -4.72 -12.27 -2.04
N HIS A 30 -6.00 -12.53 -2.31
CA HIS A 30 -6.67 -13.75 -1.86
C HIS A 30 -6.61 -14.89 -2.89
N ILE A 31 -6.23 -14.61 -4.14
CA ILE A 31 -6.25 -15.62 -5.23
C ILE A 31 -4.95 -16.43 -5.25
N GLY A 32 -3.83 -15.79 -4.90
CA GLY A 32 -2.53 -16.44 -4.95
C GLY A 32 -1.52 -15.84 -3.99
N VAL A 33 -0.48 -16.59 -3.72
CA VAL A 33 0.63 -16.22 -2.83
C VAL A 33 1.94 -16.45 -3.56
N ASN A 34 2.81 -15.45 -3.59
CA ASN A 34 4.22 -15.68 -3.90
C ASN A 34 4.89 -16.27 -2.65
N PRO A 35 5.25 -17.58 -2.62
CA PRO A 35 5.62 -18.23 -1.36
C PRO A 35 6.99 -17.82 -0.81
N MET A 36 7.88 -17.27 -1.64
CA MET A 36 9.28 -17.10 -1.22
C MET A 36 9.48 -15.92 -0.27
N ASP A 37 8.93 -14.75 -0.57
CA ASP A 37 9.26 -13.53 0.18
C ASP A 37 8.13 -13.09 1.13
N ASN A 38 6.90 -13.44 0.83
CA ASN A 38 5.73 -13.00 1.60
C ASN A 38 5.73 -13.51 3.03
N PHE A 39 6.14 -14.77 3.24
CA PHE A 39 6.17 -15.36 4.59
C PHE A 39 7.31 -14.86 5.45
N VAL A 40 8.43 -14.45 4.85
CA VAL A 40 9.55 -13.85 5.59
C VAL A 40 9.09 -12.56 6.26
N LEU A 41 8.43 -11.67 5.49
CA LEU A 41 7.92 -10.38 5.98
C LEU A 41 6.72 -10.55 6.94
N TYR A 42 5.84 -11.52 6.70
CA TYR A 42 4.78 -11.88 7.64
C TYR A 42 5.35 -12.34 8.99
N ASN A 43 6.36 -13.23 8.94
CA ASN A 43 7.02 -13.74 10.14
C ASN A 43 7.80 -12.65 10.88
N GLY A 44 8.36 -11.66 10.18
CA GLY A 44 9.01 -10.50 10.78
C GLY A 44 8.07 -9.74 11.70
N GLY A 45 6.87 -9.39 11.23
CA GLY A 45 5.83 -8.77 12.05
C GLY A 45 5.41 -9.61 13.26
N TYR A 46 5.26 -10.93 13.07
CA TYR A 46 4.97 -11.87 14.15
C TYR A 46 6.08 -11.91 15.22
N ARG A 47 7.34 -11.93 14.81
CA ARG A 47 8.50 -11.92 15.73
C ARG A 47 8.53 -10.65 16.58
N ILE A 48 8.31 -9.47 15.98
CA ILE A 48 8.23 -8.20 16.72
C ILE A 48 7.18 -8.28 17.83
N LEU A 49 5.99 -8.82 17.55
CA LEU A 49 4.93 -8.96 18.55
C LEU A 49 5.29 -9.91 19.70
N ASN A 50 6.20 -10.85 19.44
CA ASN A 50 6.72 -11.77 20.47
C ASN A 50 8.00 -11.24 21.15
N GLY A 51 8.34 -9.95 20.98
CA GLY A 51 9.43 -9.29 21.66
C GLY A 51 10.81 -9.51 21.05
N TYR A 52 10.90 -10.12 19.85
CA TYR A 52 12.18 -10.26 19.14
C TYR A 52 12.59 -8.94 18.51
N VAL A 53 13.87 -8.61 18.61
CA VAL A 53 14.46 -7.40 18.08
C VAL A 53 15.22 -7.69 16.78
N PRO A 54 14.91 -7.01 15.66
CA PRO A 54 15.64 -7.15 14.42
C PRO A 54 17.13 -6.92 14.60
N PHE A 55 17.97 -7.68 13.87
CA PHE A 55 19.42 -7.69 13.90
C PHE A 55 20.06 -8.16 15.21
N LYS A 56 19.30 -8.22 16.31
CA LYS A 56 19.76 -8.79 17.56
C LYS A 56 19.36 -10.26 17.71
N ASP A 57 18.07 -10.53 17.50
CA ASP A 57 17.47 -11.84 17.77
C ASP A 57 17.19 -12.62 16.47
N TYR A 58 17.17 -11.94 15.32
CA TYR A 58 17.06 -12.55 14.01
C TYR A 58 17.66 -11.66 12.92
N TRP A 59 18.11 -12.33 11.84
CA TRP A 59 18.71 -11.66 10.70
C TRP A 59 17.65 -11.13 9.74
N LEU A 60 17.90 -9.93 9.19
CA LEU A 60 17.13 -9.31 8.12
C LEU A 60 18.03 -8.94 6.95
N ILE A 61 17.60 -9.27 5.73
CA ILE A 61 18.25 -8.81 4.48
C ILE A 61 17.79 -7.38 4.18
N THR A 62 16.55 -7.06 4.52
CA THR A 62 15.90 -5.75 4.32
C THR A 62 15.88 -4.96 5.62
N GLY A 63 15.62 -3.68 5.55
CA GLY A 63 15.48 -2.86 6.76
C GLY A 63 14.27 -3.26 7.62
N PRO A 64 14.29 -2.98 8.93
CA PRO A 64 13.29 -3.48 9.88
C PRO A 64 11.95 -2.75 9.83
N LEU A 65 11.85 -1.65 9.07
CA LEU A 65 10.64 -0.82 9.03
C LEU A 65 9.40 -1.61 8.67
N LEU A 66 9.51 -2.51 7.68
CA LEU A 66 8.37 -3.28 7.21
C LEU A 66 7.89 -4.30 8.26
N ASP A 67 8.80 -4.90 9.03
CA ASP A 67 8.46 -5.78 10.14
C ASP A 67 7.70 -5.03 11.24
N TYR A 68 8.13 -3.81 11.58
CA TYR A 68 7.42 -2.96 12.54
C TYR A 68 6.04 -2.51 12.01
N LEU A 69 5.92 -2.18 10.72
CA LEU A 69 4.63 -1.86 10.11
C LEU A 69 3.68 -3.07 10.14
N ASN A 70 4.18 -4.26 9.80
CA ASN A 70 3.39 -5.49 9.91
C ASN A 70 2.94 -5.75 11.35
N ALA A 71 3.84 -5.60 12.32
CA ALA A 71 3.51 -5.73 13.74
C ALA A 71 2.42 -4.74 14.17
N PHE A 72 2.51 -3.49 13.71
CA PHE A 72 1.48 -2.47 13.97
C PHE A 72 0.10 -2.90 13.45
N PHE A 73 0.02 -3.35 12.19
CA PHE A 73 -1.26 -3.83 11.64
C PHE A 73 -1.76 -5.09 12.36
N PHE A 74 -0.88 -6.00 12.72
CA PHE A 74 -1.24 -7.20 13.50
C PHE A 74 -1.73 -6.87 14.90
N THR A 75 -1.19 -5.84 15.53
CA THR A 75 -1.66 -5.37 16.85
C THR A 75 -3.11 -4.87 16.78
N ILE A 76 -3.45 -4.14 15.70
CA ILE A 76 -4.79 -3.53 15.57
C ILE A 76 -5.83 -4.53 15.03
N LEU A 77 -5.45 -5.32 14.03
CA LEU A 77 -6.39 -6.16 13.26
C LEU A 77 -6.29 -7.65 13.60
N GLY A 78 -5.36 -8.02 14.49
CA GLY A 78 -5.02 -9.41 14.80
C GLY A 78 -4.05 -10.03 13.79
N ILE A 79 -3.36 -11.09 14.22
CA ILE A 79 -2.39 -11.82 13.38
C ILE A 79 -3.16 -12.70 12.41
N SER A 80 -3.28 -12.27 11.18
CA SER A 80 -4.00 -12.99 10.13
C SER A 80 -3.52 -12.60 8.73
N TRP A 81 -3.78 -13.49 7.77
CA TRP A 81 -3.53 -13.17 6.36
C TRP A 81 -4.33 -11.94 5.89
N LYS A 82 -5.57 -11.78 6.38
CA LYS A 82 -6.41 -10.61 6.08
C LYS A 82 -5.78 -9.29 6.55
N SER A 83 -5.22 -9.27 7.75
CA SER A 83 -4.52 -8.09 8.28
C SER A 83 -3.30 -7.74 7.45
N TYR A 84 -2.58 -8.75 6.99
CA TYR A 84 -1.39 -8.60 6.16
C TYR A 84 -1.72 -8.02 4.79
N ILE A 85 -2.74 -8.54 4.09
CA ILE A 85 -3.17 -7.98 2.80
C ILE A 85 -3.93 -6.66 2.95
N PHE A 86 -4.58 -6.40 4.08
CA PHE A 86 -5.14 -5.09 4.37
C PHE A 86 -4.05 -4.01 4.40
N HIS A 87 -2.93 -4.31 5.05
CA HIS A 87 -1.75 -3.44 5.07
C HIS A 87 -1.29 -3.08 3.64
N SER A 88 -1.01 -4.07 2.78
CA SER A 88 -0.59 -3.82 1.39
C SER A 88 -1.64 -3.07 0.58
N SER A 89 -2.93 -3.38 0.78
CA SER A 89 -4.03 -2.72 0.06
C SER A 89 -4.17 -1.24 0.44
N LEU A 90 -3.96 -0.92 1.73
CA LEU A 90 -3.94 0.46 2.19
C LEU A 90 -2.77 1.23 1.55
N PHE A 91 -1.58 0.63 1.54
CA PHE A 91 -0.41 1.27 0.92
C PHE A 91 -0.55 1.39 -0.61
N ASN A 92 -1.19 0.43 -1.28
CA ASN A 92 -1.53 0.58 -2.70
C ASN A 92 -2.45 1.80 -2.95
N SER A 93 -3.40 2.04 -2.04
CA SER A 93 -4.26 3.22 -2.11
C SER A 93 -3.49 4.52 -1.89
N LEU A 94 -2.53 4.53 -0.97
CA LEU A 94 -1.67 5.70 -0.74
C LEU A 94 -0.83 6.03 -1.97
N ILE A 95 -0.25 5.02 -2.63
CA ILE A 95 0.46 5.20 -3.91
C ILE A 95 -0.47 5.80 -4.97
N ALA A 96 -1.67 5.24 -5.12
CA ALA A 96 -2.62 5.70 -6.12
C ALA A 96 -3.06 7.15 -5.87
N ILE A 97 -3.33 7.53 -4.62
CA ILE A 97 -3.68 8.92 -4.26
C ILE A 97 -2.50 9.86 -4.57
N SER A 98 -1.29 9.50 -4.15
CA SER A 98 -0.10 10.33 -4.40
C SER A 98 0.14 10.52 -5.89
N THR A 99 0.02 9.45 -6.67
CA THR A 99 0.13 9.49 -8.14
C THR A 99 -0.95 10.38 -8.76
N TYR A 100 -2.20 10.29 -8.28
CA TYR A 100 -3.28 11.15 -8.74
C TYR A 100 -2.96 12.64 -8.53
N PHE A 101 -2.46 13.03 -7.36
CA PHE A 101 -2.09 14.41 -7.07
C PHE A 101 -0.88 14.87 -7.89
N ILE A 102 0.13 14.04 -8.07
CA ILE A 102 1.29 14.35 -8.92
C ILE A 102 0.83 14.69 -10.34
N PHE A 103 -0.07 13.90 -10.93
CA PHE A 103 -0.57 14.19 -12.27
C PHE A 103 -1.44 15.45 -12.33
N LEU A 104 -2.14 15.80 -11.26
CA LEU A 104 -2.82 17.10 -11.18
C LEU A 104 -1.82 18.27 -11.13
N GLU A 105 -0.69 18.13 -10.44
CA GLU A 105 0.39 19.14 -10.46
C GLU A 105 1.01 19.31 -11.86
N PHE A 106 1.11 18.23 -12.64
CA PHE A 106 1.46 18.30 -14.07
C PHE A 106 0.34 18.86 -14.95
N LYS A 107 -0.73 19.39 -14.33
CA LYS A 107 -1.87 20.02 -14.98
C LYS A 107 -2.65 19.12 -15.95
N LEU A 108 -2.60 17.82 -15.74
CA LEU A 108 -3.50 16.90 -16.39
C LEU A 108 -4.93 17.06 -15.83
N ASN A 109 -5.91 16.80 -16.67
CA ASN A 109 -7.30 16.83 -16.19
C ASN A 109 -7.57 15.67 -15.21
N LYS A 110 -8.60 15.81 -14.38
CA LYS A 110 -8.93 14.88 -13.29
C LYS A 110 -9.18 13.44 -13.75
N LEU A 111 -9.85 13.28 -14.89
CA LEU A 111 -10.15 11.97 -15.45
C LEU A 111 -8.86 11.27 -15.89
N ILE A 112 -7.99 11.96 -16.60
CA ILE A 112 -6.71 11.43 -17.05
C ILE A 112 -5.83 11.10 -15.83
N SER A 113 -5.74 12.00 -14.84
CA SER A 113 -5.01 11.74 -13.60
C SER A 113 -5.54 10.50 -12.86
N PHE A 114 -6.86 10.34 -12.80
CA PHE A 114 -7.51 9.15 -12.25
C PHE A 114 -7.15 7.88 -13.00
N LEU A 115 -7.19 7.91 -14.34
CA LEU A 115 -6.87 6.73 -15.16
C LEU A 115 -5.40 6.31 -14.99
N TYR A 116 -4.46 7.26 -14.99
CA TYR A 116 -3.05 6.95 -14.76
C TYR A 116 -2.80 6.43 -13.34
N ALA A 117 -3.37 7.06 -12.32
CA ALA A 117 -3.24 6.61 -10.94
C ALA A 117 -3.80 5.20 -10.74
N SER A 118 -4.96 4.91 -11.33
CA SER A 118 -5.57 3.59 -11.32
C SER A 118 -4.72 2.56 -12.05
N SER A 119 -4.21 2.89 -13.24
CA SER A 119 -3.33 1.99 -14.00
C SER A 119 -2.02 1.71 -13.26
N PHE A 120 -1.43 2.72 -12.63
CA PHE A 120 -0.22 2.56 -11.84
C PHE A 120 -0.46 1.65 -10.63
N SER A 121 -1.59 1.82 -9.94
CA SER A 121 -1.95 0.97 -8.80
C SER A 121 -2.17 -0.50 -9.15
N LEU A 122 -2.55 -0.83 -10.40
CA LEU A 122 -2.65 -2.21 -10.88
C LEU A 122 -1.28 -2.88 -11.06
N LEU A 123 -0.25 -2.09 -11.36
CA LEU A 123 1.10 -2.60 -11.60
C LEU A 123 1.95 -2.67 -10.32
N MET A 124 1.47 -2.07 -9.24
CA MET A 124 2.17 -2.03 -7.97
C MET A 124 1.86 -3.28 -7.11
N TYR A 125 1.14 -3.14 -6.03
CA TYR A 125 0.90 -4.23 -5.08
C TYR A 125 0.16 -5.45 -5.64
N PRO A 126 -0.81 -5.36 -6.55
CA PRO A 126 -1.52 -6.54 -7.04
C PRO A 126 -0.63 -7.60 -7.67
N VAL A 127 0.54 -7.25 -8.17
CA VAL A 127 1.52 -8.20 -8.74
C VAL A 127 2.06 -9.15 -7.65
N VAL A 128 2.24 -8.65 -6.42
CA VAL A 128 2.72 -9.42 -5.25
C VAL A 128 1.59 -9.72 -4.27
N GLY A 129 0.65 -8.82 -4.14
CA GLY A 129 -0.54 -8.91 -3.30
C GLY A 129 -0.32 -8.59 -1.82
N THR A 130 0.91 -8.67 -1.33
CA THR A 130 1.28 -8.52 0.08
C THR A 130 2.26 -7.38 0.30
N PRO A 131 2.51 -6.94 1.55
CA PRO A 131 3.56 -5.97 1.84
C PRO A 131 4.90 -6.44 1.27
N PHE A 132 5.54 -5.57 0.49
CA PHE A 132 6.82 -5.85 -0.14
C PHE A 132 7.75 -4.64 -0.04
N VAL A 133 9.04 -4.88 0.13
CA VAL A 133 10.03 -3.83 0.44
C VAL A 133 10.11 -2.79 -0.66
N ASP A 134 10.22 -3.23 -1.92
CA ASP A 134 10.38 -2.32 -3.06
C ASP A 134 9.15 -1.42 -3.25
N HIS A 135 7.97 -1.98 -3.02
CA HIS A 135 6.72 -1.22 -3.12
C HIS A 135 6.60 -0.18 -2.00
N HIS A 136 6.95 -0.55 -0.76
CA HIS A 136 6.96 0.40 0.36
C HIS A 136 8.01 1.49 0.17
N SER A 137 9.22 1.15 -0.28
CA SER A 137 10.25 2.14 -0.57
C SER A 137 9.82 3.13 -1.66
N THR A 138 9.12 2.65 -2.70
CA THR A 138 8.55 3.49 -3.75
C THR A 138 7.56 4.53 -3.19
N ILE A 139 6.72 4.16 -2.21
CA ILE A 139 5.82 5.11 -1.55
C ILE A 139 6.60 6.22 -0.88
N PHE A 140 7.61 5.88 -0.08
CA PHE A 140 8.40 6.89 0.63
C PHE A 140 9.15 7.81 -0.35
N VAL A 141 9.63 7.28 -1.47
CA VAL A 141 10.20 8.10 -2.55
C VAL A 141 9.15 9.05 -3.13
N ILE A 142 7.98 8.56 -3.50
CA ILE A 142 6.90 9.39 -4.06
C ILE A 142 6.46 10.48 -3.07
N LEU A 143 6.39 10.18 -1.78
CA LEU A 143 6.00 11.15 -0.75
C LEU A 143 7.09 12.15 -0.40
N SER A 144 8.33 11.96 -0.89
CA SER A 144 9.44 12.88 -0.69
C SER A 144 9.51 14.01 -1.71
N PHE A 145 8.72 13.95 -2.76
CA PHE A 145 8.56 14.98 -3.80
C PHE A 145 7.38 15.89 -3.51
#